data_41bf57c43cc5e1c3bccb9b8e0baa67f4
#
_entry.id   41bf57c43cc5e1c3bccb9b8e0baa67f4
#
_cell.length_a   1.000
_cell.length_b   1.000
_cell.length_c   1.000
_cell.angle_alpha   90.00
_cell.angle_beta   90.00
_cell.angle_gamma   90.00
#
_symmetry.space_group_name_H-M   'P 1'
#
loop_
_entity.id
_entity.type
_entity.pdbx_description
1 polymer ?
#
loop_
_entity_poly.entity_id
_entity_poly.type
_entity_poly.pdbx_seq_one_letter_code
_entity_poly.pdbx_strand_id
1 'polypeptide(L)'
;MSHRRYTSVGLAAAALTLSLTAHAANVEVKVTVQDLAPANSVSFAPLRLGFNNGSFDAFNIGQVAGAPIISVAEGGSGSAWLPAFAAADPTATIGSVAGLLTPGSTLSASFMVDTLLNRYFTFAAMVLPSNDFFIGNDSPTGYQLFDAAGHLSINSIGVKANEIWDAGSEAFDPANAAFVVGGNNDARTPQNSVVALNFAELSGFNGLTTGAGYVFNSQLTGGSDVYRISFEVVTAPVPEPETYALLTAGLLAVGWVARRRRAQAAASAFGPV
;
A
#
# COMPACT_ATOMS: atom_id res chain seq x y z
N MET A 1 38.56 -46.53 59.63
CA MET A 1 37.41 -46.44 58.72
C MET A 1 37.19 -44.99 58.39
N SER A 2 37.59 -44.57 57.20
CA SER A 2 37.54 -43.18 56.75
C SER A 2 36.47 -43.09 55.64
N HIS A 3 35.38 -42.39 55.92
CA HIS A 3 34.31 -42.09 54.95
C HIS A 3 34.64 -40.84 54.13
N ARG A 4 35.01 -41.02 52.87
CA ARG A 4 35.07 -39.92 51.89
C ARG A 4 33.65 -39.62 51.42
N ARG A 5 33.23 -38.37 51.70
CA ARG A 5 31.98 -37.80 51.12
C ARG A 5 32.30 -37.20 49.77
N TYR A 6 31.67 -37.69 48.73
CA TYR A 6 31.65 -37.08 47.39
C TYR A 6 30.51 -36.06 47.36
N THR A 7 30.86 -34.82 47.21
CA THR A 7 29.90 -33.75 46.89
C THR A 7 29.73 -33.66 45.37
N SER A 8 28.58 -34.09 44.86
CA SER A 8 28.16 -33.90 43.50
C SER A 8 27.71 -32.44 43.26
N VAL A 9 28.48 -31.71 42.45
CA VAL A 9 28.10 -30.38 41.96
C VAL A 9 27.15 -30.58 40.79
N GLY A 10 25.84 -30.32 41.01
CA GLY A 10 24.84 -30.32 39.94
C GLY A 10 24.98 -29.07 39.07
N LEU A 11 25.24 -29.26 37.82
CA LEU A 11 25.26 -28.19 36.80
C LEU A 11 23.81 -27.91 36.39
N ALA A 12 23.23 -26.82 36.89
CA ALA A 12 21.92 -26.35 36.43
C ALA A 12 22.09 -25.60 35.11
N ALA A 13 21.70 -26.22 34.01
CA ALA A 13 21.59 -25.56 32.72
C ALA A 13 20.28 -24.74 32.70
N ALA A 14 20.37 -23.43 32.84
CA ALA A 14 19.25 -22.51 32.62
C ALA A 14 19.02 -22.39 31.13
N ALA A 15 17.97 -23.03 30.61
CA ALA A 15 17.48 -22.82 29.27
C ALA A 15 16.77 -21.45 29.22
N LEU A 16 17.42 -20.43 28.66
CA LEU A 16 16.77 -19.19 28.30
C LEU A 16 15.86 -19.47 27.10
N THR A 17 14.57 -19.62 27.31
CA THR A 17 13.57 -19.55 26.27
C THR A 17 13.42 -18.09 25.91
N LEU A 18 14.05 -17.64 24.82
CA LEU A 18 13.74 -16.38 24.16
C LEU A 18 12.36 -16.52 23.54
N SER A 19 11.33 -15.99 24.19
CA SER A 19 10.05 -15.73 23.56
C SER A 19 10.29 -14.65 22.49
N LEU A 20 10.36 -15.06 21.25
CA LEU A 20 10.23 -14.16 20.10
C LEU A 20 8.79 -13.62 20.15
N THR A 21 8.61 -12.45 20.78
CA THR A 21 7.40 -11.68 20.55
C THR A 21 7.41 -11.32 19.08
N ALA A 22 6.43 -11.84 18.33
CA ALA A 22 6.17 -11.37 16.98
C ALA A 22 5.85 -9.86 17.11
N HIS A 23 6.83 -9.02 16.83
CA HIS A 23 6.60 -7.60 16.65
C HIS A 23 5.86 -7.48 15.32
N ALA A 24 4.79 -6.69 15.32
CA ALA A 24 4.18 -6.18 14.10
C ALA A 24 5.31 -5.68 13.20
N ALA A 25 5.57 -6.39 12.11
CA ALA A 25 6.65 -6.02 11.22
C ALA A 25 6.13 -4.91 10.33
N ASN A 26 6.54 -3.67 10.60
CA ASN A 26 6.43 -2.62 9.60
C ASN A 26 7.28 -3.06 8.41
N VAL A 27 6.63 -3.32 7.29
CA VAL A 27 7.30 -3.67 6.05
C VAL A 27 7.16 -2.52 5.06
N GLU A 28 8.18 -2.33 4.23
CA GLU A 28 8.06 -1.45 3.09
C GLU A 28 7.30 -2.16 1.98
N VAL A 29 6.17 -1.56 1.55
CA VAL A 29 5.37 -2.04 0.43
C VAL A 29 5.51 -1.08 -0.72
N LYS A 30 6.06 -1.55 -1.83
CA LYS A 30 6.08 -0.82 -3.10
C LYS A 30 4.76 -1.06 -3.81
N VAL A 31 4.04 0.03 -4.09
CA VAL A 31 2.83 0.06 -4.91
C VAL A 31 3.20 0.55 -6.29
N THR A 32 2.92 -0.25 -7.31
CA THR A 32 3.12 0.10 -8.72
C THR A 32 1.77 0.14 -9.41
N VAL A 33 1.49 1.23 -10.11
CA VAL A 33 0.27 1.42 -10.91
C VAL A 33 0.62 1.45 -12.38
N GLN A 34 -0.22 0.83 -13.20
CA GLN A 34 -0.05 0.77 -14.65
C GLN A 34 -1.38 1.07 -15.34
N ASP A 35 -1.35 1.97 -16.31
CA ASP A 35 -2.45 2.19 -17.24
C ASP A 35 -2.37 1.16 -18.37
N LEU A 36 -3.41 0.33 -18.48
CA LEU A 36 -3.53 -0.74 -19.48
C LEU A 36 -4.47 -0.36 -20.61
N ALA A 37 -5.07 0.84 -20.56
CA ALA A 37 -5.97 1.31 -21.62
C ALA A 37 -5.24 1.42 -22.97
N PRO A 38 -5.96 1.29 -24.08
CA PRO A 38 -5.41 1.49 -25.41
C PRO A 38 -4.81 2.90 -25.58
N ALA A 39 -3.89 3.05 -26.53
CA ALA A 39 -3.35 4.36 -26.88
C ALA A 39 -4.47 5.36 -27.18
N ASN A 40 -4.33 6.59 -26.71
CA ASN A 40 -5.31 7.68 -26.83
C ASN A 40 -6.63 7.44 -26.07
N SER A 41 -6.71 6.43 -25.20
CA SER A 41 -7.86 6.18 -24.36
C SER A 41 -7.73 6.89 -23.01
N VAL A 42 -8.33 6.34 -21.96
CA VAL A 42 -8.38 6.96 -20.63
C VAL A 42 -6.99 7.12 -20.01
N SER A 43 -6.83 8.17 -19.25
CA SER A 43 -5.73 8.41 -18.32
C SER A 43 -6.27 8.43 -16.91
N PHE A 44 -5.40 8.43 -15.90
CA PHE A 44 -5.81 8.46 -14.51
C PHE A 44 -5.08 9.57 -13.74
N ALA A 45 -5.81 10.29 -12.92
CA ALA A 45 -5.24 11.19 -11.91
C ALA A 45 -4.45 10.39 -10.85
N PRO A 46 -3.67 11.07 -9.98
CA PRO A 46 -2.92 10.38 -8.93
C PRO A 46 -3.78 9.41 -8.12
N LEU A 47 -3.30 8.17 -7.97
CA LEU A 47 -3.97 7.18 -7.12
C LEU A 47 -3.94 7.65 -5.67
N ARG A 48 -5.11 7.74 -5.01
CA ARG A 48 -5.27 7.88 -3.57
C ARG A 48 -5.42 6.49 -2.98
N LEU A 49 -4.71 6.20 -1.90
CA LEU A 49 -4.68 4.86 -1.34
C LEU A 49 -4.53 4.86 0.18
N GLY A 50 -4.94 3.76 0.78
CA GLY A 50 -4.68 3.46 2.18
C GLY A 50 -4.64 1.97 2.45
N PHE A 51 -3.65 1.59 3.27
CA PHE A 51 -3.60 0.30 3.94
C PHE A 51 -4.29 0.49 5.28
N ASN A 52 -5.31 -0.33 5.58
CA ASN A 52 -6.26 -0.04 6.65
C ASN A 52 -6.82 -1.29 7.33
N ASN A 53 -7.60 -1.08 8.38
CA ASN A 53 -8.28 -2.14 9.15
C ASN A 53 -9.67 -2.51 8.60
N GLY A 54 -10.12 -1.92 7.49
CA GLY A 54 -11.43 -2.15 6.86
C GLY A 54 -12.54 -1.22 7.36
N SER A 55 -12.23 -0.15 8.09
CA SER A 55 -13.24 0.78 8.62
C SER A 55 -13.56 1.97 7.71
N PHE A 56 -12.71 2.29 6.73
CA PHE A 56 -12.95 3.41 5.81
C PHE A 56 -13.73 2.96 4.58
N ASP A 57 -15.01 3.30 4.56
CA ASP A 57 -15.91 3.15 3.44
C ASP A 57 -15.96 4.47 2.63
N ALA A 58 -15.41 4.46 1.41
CA ALA A 58 -15.24 5.65 0.60
C ALA A 58 -16.52 6.06 -0.15
N PHE A 59 -17.31 5.07 -0.58
CA PHE A 59 -18.57 5.24 -1.30
C PHE A 59 -19.37 3.94 -1.29
N ASN A 60 -20.64 4.02 -1.66
CA ASN A 60 -21.52 2.86 -1.84
C ASN A 60 -22.29 2.98 -3.15
N ILE A 61 -22.31 1.93 -3.94
CA ILE A 61 -23.10 1.86 -5.18
C ILE A 61 -24.61 2.11 -4.85
N GLY A 62 -25.27 2.89 -5.67
CA GLY A 62 -26.67 3.23 -5.48
C GLY A 62 -26.94 4.27 -4.38
N GLN A 63 -25.91 4.83 -3.76
CA GLN A 63 -26.00 5.96 -2.83
C GLN A 63 -25.43 7.23 -3.47
N VAL A 64 -25.87 8.40 -2.98
CA VAL A 64 -25.28 9.68 -3.40
C VAL A 64 -23.85 9.76 -2.89
N ALA A 65 -22.94 10.19 -3.77
CA ALA A 65 -21.52 10.33 -3.45
C ALA A 65 -21.29 11.33 -2.29
N GLY A 66 -20.44 10.95 -1.34
CA GLY A 66 -19.98 11.85 -0.28
C GLY A 66 -18.79 12.72 -0.69
N ALA A 67 -18.50 13.77 0.06
CA ALA A 67 -17.39 14.69 -0.21
C ALA A 67 -16.03 14.00 -0.41
N PRO A 68 -15.67 12.90 0.31
CA PRO A 68 -14.43 12.20 0.05
C PRO A 68 -14.29 11.74 -1.40
N ILE A 69 -15.27 10.99 -1.92
CA ILE A 69 -15.18 10.47 -3.29
C ILE A 69 -15.37 11.56 -4.35
N ILE A 70 -16.26 12.53 -4.11
CA ILE A 70 -16.44 13.68 -5.00
C ILE A 70 -15.11 14.42 -5.21
N SER A 71 -14.31 14.64 -4.15
CA SER A 71 -13.01 15.30 -4.28
C SER A 71 -12.01 14.56 -5.18
N VAL A 72 -12.14 13.24 -5.27
CA VAL A 72 -11.34 12.42 -6.18
C VAL A 72 -11.94 12.44 -7.59
N ALA A 73 -13.23 12.17 -7.71
CA ALA A 73 -13.93 11.95 -8.97
C ALA A 73 -13.98 13.20 -9.85
N GLU A 74 -14.20 14.40 -9.27
CA GLU A 74 -14.31 15.65 -10.02
C GLU A 74 -12.99 16.39 -10.21
N GLY A 75 -12.00 16.22 -9.32
CA GLY A 75 -10.76 17.00 -9.36
C GLY A 75 -9.48 16.20 -9.28
N GLY A 76 -9.55 14.88 -9.21
CA GLY A 76 -8.38 14.03 -8.95
C GLY A 76 -7.69 14.35 -7.62
N SER A 77 -8.39 15.10 -6.74
CA SER A 77 -7.84 15.61 -5.48
C SER A 77 -8.08 14.62 -4.34
N GLY A 78 -7.14 14.49 -3.44
CA GLY A 78 -7.34 13.74 -2.18
C GLY A 78 -7.72 14.63 -1.00
N SER A 79 -8.09 15.88 -1.25
CA SER A 79 -8.24 16.90 -0.20
C SER A 79 -9.34 16.60 0.84
N ALA A 80 -10.42 15.92 0.45
CA ALA A 80 -11.43 15.42 1.37
C ALA A 80 -11.27 13.92 1.67
N TRP A 81 -10.73 13.12 0.73
CA TRP A 81 -10.59 11.68 0.86
C TRP A 81 -9.54 11.29 1.92
N LEU A 82 -8.33 11.88 1.86
CA LEU A 82 -7.26 11.55 2.83
C LEU A 82 -7.62 11.92 4.28
N PRO A 83 -8.15 13.11 4.58
CA PRO A 83 -8.58 13.42 5.96
C PRO A 83 -9.72 12.53 6.47
N ALA A 84 -10.71 12.21 5.61
CA ALA A 84 -11.80 11.31 5.99
C ALA A 84 -11.28 9.90 6.29
N PHE A 85 -10.32 9.41 5.50
CA PHE A 85 -9.65 8.13 5.73
C PHE A 85 -8.94 8.11 7.08
N ALA A 86 -8.09 9.13 7.35
CA ALA A 86 -7.37 9.23 8.62
C ALA A 86 -8.30 9.34 9.84
N ALA A 87 -9.48 9.93 9.66
CA ALA A 87 -10.49 10.03 10.72
C ALA A 87 -11.18 8.69 10.98
N ALA A 88 -11.45 7.90 9.93
CA ALA A 88 -12.09 6.58 10.05
C ALA A 88 -11.13 5.51 10.58
N ASP A 89 -9.85 5.58 10.18
CA ASP A 89 -8.79 4.68 10.65
C ASP A 89 -7.51 5.47 10.98
N PRO A 90 -7.33 5.87 12.25
CA PRO A 90 -6.12 6.56 12.69
C PRO A 90 -4.84 5.72 12.62
N THR A 91 -4.96 4.41 12.42
CA THR A 91 -3.80 3.50 12.29
C THR A 91 -3.40 3.25 10.84
N ALA A 92 -4.21 3.72 9.88
CA ALA A 92 -3.98 3.50 8.47
C ALA A 92 -2.68 4.14 7.98
N THR A 93 -2.01 3.46 7.05
CA THR A 93 -0.97 4.07 6.22
C THR A 93 -1.63 4.60 4.96
N ILE A 94 -1.78 5.92 4.85
CA ILE A 94 -2.46 6.59 3.73
C ILE A 94 -1.49 7.38 2.87
N GLY A 95 -1.81 7.54 1.59
CA GLY A 95 -0.97 8.32 0.68
C GLY A 95 -1.45 8.34 -0.76
N SER A 96 -0.50 8.56 -1.66
CA SER A 96 -0.76 8.64 -3.09
C SER A 96 0.40 8.09 -3.91
N VAL A 97 0.09 7.46 -5.04
CA VAL A 97 1.05 7.35 -6.14
C VAL A 97 0.86 8.59 -7.00
N ALA A 98 1.83 9.52 -6.91
CA ALA A 98 1.74 10.84 -7.53
C ALA A 98 2.00 10.77 -9.04
N GLY A 99 1.42 11.70 -9.78
CA GLY A 99 1.61 11.88 -11.22
C GLY A 99 0.39 11.50 -12.04
N LEU A 100 0.34 12.03 -13.26
CA LEU A 100 -0.65 11.65 -14.26
C LEU A 100 -0.23 10.32 -14.88
N LEU A 101 -1.12 9.34 -14.88
CA LEU A 101 -0.91 8.04 -15.50
C LEU A 101 -1.61 8.03 -16.85
N THR A 102 -0.83 8.06 -17.94
CA THR A 102 -1.32 8.04 -19.31
C THR A 102 -1.28 6.62 -19.89
N PRO A 103 -2.02 6.32 -20.98
CA PRO A 103 -2.04 4.98 -21.59
C PRO A 103 -0.66 4.38 -21.79
N GLY A 104 -0.45 3.17 -21.24
CA GLY A 104 0.82 2.43 -21.29
C GLY A 104 1.87 2.86 -20.28
N SER A 105 1.65 3.92 -19.50
CA SER A 105 2.62 4.39 -18.49
C SER A 105 2.52 3.63 -17.17
N THR A 106 3.57 3.76 -16.36
CA THR A 106 3.69 3.12 -15.04
C THR A 106 4.29 4.10 -14.05
N LEU A 107 3.74 4.15 -12.84
CA LEU A 107 4.24 4.94 -11.71
C LEU A 107 4.34 4.06 -10.46
N SER A 108 5.15 4.46 -9.48
CA SER A 108 5.26 3.72 -8.22
C SER A 108 5.58 4.62 -7.04
N ALA A 109 5.21 4.15 -5.84
CA ALA A 109 5.59 4.75 -4.56
C ALA A 109 5.73 3.65 -3.50
N SER A 110 6.51 3.90 -2.44
CA SER A 110 6.70 2.99 -1.32
C SER A 110 6.05 3.51 -0.05
N PHE A 111 5.55 2.60 0.78
CA PHE A 111 4.84 2.90 2.02
C PHE A 111 5.30 1.95 3.13
N MET A 112 5.50 2.48 4.34
CA MET A 112 5.74 1.67 5.52
C MET A 112 4.42 1.23 6.14
N VAL A 113 4.16 -0.07 6.19
CA VAL A 113 2.85 -0.64 6.55
C VAL A 113 2.99 -1.62 7.72
N ASP A 114 2.19 -1.44 8.76
CA ASP A 114 1.95 -2.48 9.76
C ASP A 114 0.94 -3.49 9.18
N THR A 115 1.45 -4.63 8.73
CA THR A 115 0.65 -5.64 8.02
C THR A 115 -0.33 -6.40 8.89
N LEU A 116 -0.20 -6.33 10.21
CA LEU A 116 -1.14 -6.97 11.14
C LEU A 116 -2.34 -6.07 11.45
N LEU A 117 -2.11 -4.75 11.54
CA LEU A 117 -3.18 -3.75 11.75
C LEU A 117 -3.86 -3.37 10.44
N ASN A 118 -3.09 -3.17 9.38
CA ASN A 118 -3.55 -2.62 8.10
C ASN A 118 -3.65 -3.71 7.02
N ARG A 119 -4.60 -4.62 7.20
CA ARG A 119 -4.75 -5.83 6.38
C ARG A 119 -5.48 -5.61 5.07
N TYR A 120 -6.22 -4.51 4.93
CA TYR A 120 -7.03 -4.20 3.75
C TYR A 120 -6.45 -3.04 2.96
N PHE A 121 -6.79 -2.99 1.69
CA PHE A 121 -6.37 -1.93 0.78
C PHE A 121 -7.59 -1.24 0.17
N THR A 122 -7.64 0.08 0.31
CA THR A 122 -8.68 0.93 -0.27
C THR A 122 -8.03 1.98 -1.16
N PHE A 123 -8.61 2.21 -2.33
CA PHE A 123 -8.07 3.14 -3.30
C PHE A 123 -9.16 3.87 -4.07
N ALA A 124 -8.79 5.02 -4.65
CA ALA A 124 -9.57 5.73 -5.63
C ALA A 124 -8.67 6.56 -6.55
N ALA A 125 -9.05 6.68 -7.83
CA ALA A 125 -8.42 7.58 -8.79
C ALA A 125 -9.45 8.08 -9.81
N MET A 126 -9.39 9.36 -10.18
CA MET A 126 -10.22 9.93 -11.23
C MET A 126 -9.82 9.34 -12.58
N VAL A 127 -10.80 9.03 -13.41
CA VAL A 127 -10.64 8.65 -14.82
C VAL A 127 -10.70 9.91 -15.68
N LEU A 128 -9.79 10.06 -16.63
CA LEU A 128 -9.62 11.25 -17.46
C LEU A 128 -9.65 10.93 -18.97
N PRO A 129 -10.32 11.73 -19.82
CA PRO A 129 -11.15 12.87 -19.46
C PRO A 129 -12.48 12.42 -18.88
N SER A 130 -13.01 13.17 -17.93
CA SER A 130 -14.38 13.00 -17.44
C SER A 130 -14.81 14.19 -16.59
N ASN A 131 -16.09 14.23 -16.23
CA ASN A 131 -16.61 15.17 -15.24
C ASN A 131 -16.40 14.61 -13.83
N ASP A 132 -16.86 13.37 -13.56
CA ASP A 132 -16.79 12.75 -12.24
C ASP A 132 -16.62 11.23 -12.24
N PHE A 133 -15.95 10.70 -13.26
CA PHE A 133 -15.64 9.26 -13.31
C PHE A 133 -14.41 8.91 -12.48
N PHE A 134 -14.49 7.75 -11.82
CA PHE A 134 -13.40 7.25 -10.99
C PHE A 134 -13.32 5.72 -11.00
N ILE A 135 -12.18 5.20 -10.57
CA ILE A 135 -12.00 3.80 -10.17
C ILE A 135 -11.78 3.75 -8.66
N GLY A 136 -12.23 2.65 -8.03
CA GLY A 136 -12.10 2.45 -6.58
C GLY A 136 -12.82 1.19 -6.13
N ASN A 137 -12.67 0.81 -4.88
CA ASN A 137 -13.39 -0.33 -4.31
C ASN A 137 -14.58 0.14 -3.46
N ASP A 138 -15.77 -0.36 -3.78
CA ASP A 138 -17.02 -0.12 -3.06
C ASP A 138 -16.96 -0.68 -1.62
N SER A 139 -16.46 -1.92 -1.46
CA SER A 139 -16.34 -2.52 -0.13
C SER A 139 -15.01 -2.18 0.55
N PRO A 140 -15.00 -1.66 1.79
CA PRO A 140 -13.79 -1.35 2.53
C PRO A 140 -12.93 -2.58 2.85
N THR A 141 -13.52 -3.78 2.81
CA THR A 141 -12.84 -5.08 3.01
C THR A 141 -12.69 -5.89 1.73
N GLY A 142 -12.99 -5.31 0.56
CA GLY A 142 -12.97 -5.99 -0.73
C GLY A 142 -11.59 -6.55 -1.12
N TYR A 143 -10.53 -5.88 -0.71
CA TYR A 143 -9.15 -6.31 -0.97
C TYR A 143 -8.39 -6.56 0.33
N GLN A 144 -8.44 -7.81 0.81
CA GLN A 144 -7.60 -8.24 1.93
C GLN A 144 -6.19 -8.49 1.42
N LEU A 145 -5.32 -7.48 1.60
CA LEU A 145 -3.95 -7.50 1.09
C LEU A 145 -3.02 -8.41 1.91
N PHE A 146 -3.22 -8.47 3.24
CA PHE A 146 -2.40 -9.28 4.12
C PHE A 146 -3.24 -10.32 4.88
N ASP A 147 -2.67 -11.51 5.08
CA ASP A 147 -3.24 -12.55 5.91
C ASP A 147 -3.10 -12.25 7.41
N ALA A 148 -3.57 -13.17 8.27
CA ALA A 148 -3.49 -13.00 9.73
C ALA A 148 -2.04 -13.05 10.27
N ALA A 149 -1.09 -13.54 9.50
CA ALA A 149 0.33 -13.59 9.83
C ALA A 149 1.11 -12.39 9.25
N GLY A 150 0.43 -11.49 8.51
CA GLY A 150 1.04 -10.33 7.88
C GLY A 150 1.72 -10.62 6.53
N HIS A 151 1.49 -11.79 5.95
CA HIS A 151 2.02 -12.11 4.62
C HIS A 151 1.10 -11.57 3.53
N LEU A 152 1.69 -11.16 2.40
CA LEU A 152 0.96 -10.69 1.23
C LEU A 152 0.06 -11.80 0.66
N SER A 153 -1.26 -11.59 0.64
CA SER A 153 -2.26 -12.55 0.16
C SER A 153 -2.58 -12.37 -1.32
N ILE A 154 -2.54 -11.12 -1.79
CA ILE A 154 -2.72 -10.75 -3.20
C ILE A 154 -1.57 -9.86 -3.62
N ASN A 155 -1.05 -10.05 -4.81
CA ASN A 155 0.06 -9.27 -5.35
C ASN A 155 -0.36 -8.26 -6.43
N SER A 156 -1.61 -8.30 -6.88
CA SER A 156 -2.15 -7.33 -7.84
C SER A 156 -3.68 -7.22 -7.79
N ILE A 157 -4.18 -6.04 -8.15
CA ILE A 157 -5.57 -5.72 -8.38
C ILE A 157 -5.67 -5.24 -9.83
N GLY A 158 -6.55 -5.86 -10.63
CA GLY A 158 -6.90 -5.38 -11.96
C GLY A 158 -8.25 -4.69 -11.93
N VAL A 159 -8.42 -3.64 -12.73
CA VAL A 159 -9.69 -2.94 -12.92
C VAL A 159 -10.04 -2.99 -14.41
N LYS A 160 -11.29 -3.35 -14.71
CA LYS A 160 -11.84 -3.37 -16.06
C LYS A 160 -12.67 -2.11 -16.35
N ALA A 161 -12.92 -1.86 -17.63
CA ALA A 161 -13.73 -0.71 -18.03
C ALA A 161 -15.14 -0.73 -17.43
N ASN A 162 -15.76 -1.91 -17.31
CA ASN A 162 -17.07 -2.05 -16.66
C ASN A 162 -17.03 -1.92 -15.12
N GLU A 163 -15.89 -1.60 -14.54
CA GLU A 163 -15.70 -1.27 -13.13
C GLU A 163 -15.34 0.21 -12.94
N ILE A 164 -15.52 1.03 -13.98
CA ILE A 164 -15.43 2.49 -13.89
C ILE A 164 -16.76 3.01 -13.33
N TRP A 165 -16.67 3.75 -12.26
CA TRP A 165 -17.78 4.39 -11.56
C TRP A 165 -17.99 5.81 -12.05
N ASP A 166 -19.25 6.20 -12.15
CA ASP A 166 -19.75 7.56 -12.25
C ASP A 166 -20.20 7.97 -10.84
N ALA A 167 -19.66 9.05 -10.31
CA ALA A 167 -20.02 9.52 -8.97
C ALA A 167 -21.43 10.10 -8.90
N GLY A 168 -22.02 10.44 -10.05
CA GLY A 168 -23.33 11.08 -10.14
C GLY A 168 -23.39 12.46 -9.49
N SER A 169 -22.24 13.06 -9.27
CA SER A 169 -22.10 14.36 -8.60
C SER A 169 -22.11 15.53 -9.56
N GLU A 170 -21.64 15.31 -10.81
CA GLU A 170 -21.57 16.33 -11.86
C GLU A 170 -22.26 15.87 -13.13
N ALA A 171 -23.04 16.76 -13.76
CA ALA A 171 -23.68 16.46 -15.02
C ALA A 171 -22.66 16.35 -16.17
N PHE A 172 -22.94 15.46 -17.13
CA PHE A 172 -22.12 15.26 -18.30
C PHE A 172 -21.98 16.56 -19.12
N ASP A 173 -20.77 17.10 -19.18
CA ASP A 173 -20.38 18.27 -19.97
C ASP A 173 -18.98 18.07 -20.55
N PRO A 174 -18.86 17.45 -21.74
CA PRO A 174 -17.56 17.16 -22.33
C PRO A 174 -16.69 18.40 -22.60
N ALA A 175 -17.32 19.57 -22.80
CA ALA A 175 -16.59 20.81 -23.08
C ALA A 175 -15.85 21.36 -21.85
N ASN A 176 -16.35 21.07 -20.65
CA ASN A 176 -15.79 21.54 -19.39
C ASN A 176 -15.20 20.42 -18.53
N ALA A 177 -15.12 19.20 -19.06
CA ALA A 177 -14.59 18.08 -18.33
C ALA A 177 -13.09 18.25 -18.00
N ALA A 178 -12.69 17.63 -16.90
CA ALA A 178 -11.28 17.60 -16.50
C ALA A 178 -10.41 17.00 -17.59
N PHE A 179 -9.20 17.56 -17.75
CA PHE A 179 -8.21 17.09 -18.71
C PHE A 179 -8.52 17.35 -20.19
N VAL A 180 -9.53 18.13 -20.50
CA VAL A 180 -9.85 18.59 -21.86
C VAL A 180 -9.21 19.94 -22.12
N VAL A 181 -8.49 20.09 -23.26
CA VAL A 181 -7.87 21.36 -23.65
C VAL A 181 -8.96 22.40 -23.92
N GLY A 182 -8.85 23.53 -23.24
CA GLY A 182 -9.84 24.62 -23.32
C GLY A 182 -11.07 24.43 -22.44
N GLY A 183 -11.20 23.30 -21.78
CA GLY A 183 -12.26 23.04 -20.80
C GLY A 183 -12.03 23.81 -19.49
N ASN A 184 -13.10 24.14 -18.80
CA ASN A 184 -13.08 24.75 -17.48
C ASN A 184 -13.67 23.79 -16.42
N ASN A 185 -12.82 22.98 -15.82
CA ASN A 185 -13.24 22.00 -14.81
C ASN A 185 -13.86 22.62 -13.53
N ASP A 186 -13.80 23.96 -13.37
CA ASP A 186 -14.49 24.66 -12.27
C ASP A 186 -15.93 25.03 -12.63
N ALA A 187 -16.31 24.94 -13.93
CA ALA A 187 -17.65 25.22 -14.40
C ALA A 187 -18.57 24.00 -14.26
N ARG A 188 -18.77 23.53 -13.03
CA ARG A 188 -19.51 22.31 -12.71
C ARG A 188 -21.00 22.53 -12.61
N THR A 189 -21.78 21.57 -13.11
CA THR A 189 -23.23 21.51 -12.94
C THR A 189 -23.59 20.33 -12.02
N PRO A 190 -23.95 20.56 -10.74
CA PRO A 190 -24.29 19.49 -9.81
C PRO A 190 -25.44 18.63 -10.32
N GLN A 191 -25.29 17.30 -10.25
CA GLN A 191 -26.31 16.35 -10.67
C GLN A 191 -27.04 15.71 -9.48
N ASN A 192 -26.34 15.39 -8.38
CA ASN A 192 -26.87 14.74 -7.18
C ASN A 192 -27.53 13.37 -7.46
N SER A 193 -27.01 12.64 -8.44
CA SER A 193 -27.38 11.25 -8.74
C SER A 193 -26.67 10.28 -7.80
N VAL A 194 -26.97 9.00 -7.93
CA VAL A 194 -26.31 7.94 -7.16
C VAL A 194 -25.07 7.43 -7.89
N VAL A 195 -24.10 6.92 -7.15
CA VAL A 195 -22.93 6.24 -7.71
C VAL A 195 -23.39 5.01 -8.51
N ALA A 196 -22.95 4.92 -9.75
CA ALA A 196 -23.31 3.84 -10.66
C ALA A 196 -22.14 3.48 -11.61
N LEU A 197 -22.24 2.34 -12.30
CA LEU A 197 -21.31 1.97 -13.37
C LEU A 197 -21.75 2.61 -14.69
N ASN A 198 -20.91 3.42 -15.33
CA ASN A 198 -21.29 4.17 -16.55
C ASN A 198 -20.13 4.40 -17.53
N PHE A 199 -19.24 3.40 -17.72
CA PHE A 199 -18.10 3.57 -18.63
C PHE A 199 -18.48 3.89 -20.09
N ALA A 200 -19.69 3.55 -20.51
CA ALA A 200 -20.16 3.79 -21.90
C ALA A 200 -20.22 5.29 -22.24
N GLU A 201 -20.46 6.16 -21.27
CA GLU A 201 -20.50 7.61 -21.44
C GLU A 201 -19.12 8.20 -21.80
N LEU A 202 -18.02 7.50 -21.51
CA LEU A 202 -16.68 7.90 -21.94
C LEU A 202 -16.58 8.11 -23.46
N SER A 203 -17.40 7.43 -24.25
CA SER A 203 -17.46 7.64 -25.72
C SER A 203 -17.89 9.05 -26.11
N GLY A 204 -18.59 9.78 -25.23
CA GLY A 204 -19.01 11.16 -25.45
C GLY A 204 -17.84 12.16 -25.43
N PHE A 205 -16.67 11.78 -24.94
CA PHE A 205 -15.44 12.59 -25.00
C PHE A 205 -14.61 12.33 -26.25
N ASN A 206 -14.99 11.37 -27.12
CA ASN A 206 -14.24 11.06 -28.33
C ASN A 206 -14.07 12.28 -29.24
N GLY A 207 -12.86 12.47 -29.74
CA GLY A 207 -12.50 13.59 -30.63
C GLY A 207 -12.01 14.83 -29.88
N LEU A 208 -12.10 14.89 -28.54
CA LEU A 208 -11.58 16.01 -27.76
C LEU A 208 -10.06 15.88 -27.58
N THR A 209 -9.35 17.00 -27.60
CA THR A 209 -7.91 17.03 -27.29
C THR A 209 -7.72 17.04 -25.78
N THR A 210 -6.91 16.10 -25.28
CA THR A 210 -6.60 15.98 -23.86
C THR A 210 -5.46 16.89 -23.42
N GLY A 211 -5.33 17.14 -22.13
CA GLY A 211 -4.20 17.87 -21.53
C GLY A 211 -2.83 17.23 -21.77
N ALA A 212 -2.77 15.95 -22.15
CA ALA A 212 -1.55 15.26 -22.57
C ALA A 212 -1.27 15.42 -24.07
N GLY A 213 -2.14 16.11 -24.83
CA GLY A 213 -1.92 16.45 -26.23
C GLY A 213 -2.39 15.39 -27.25
N TYR A 214 -3.00 14.30 -26.82
CA TYR A 214 -3.62 13.34 -27.74
C TYR A 214 -5.12 13.60 -27.95
N VAL A 215 -5.65 13.17 -29.07
CA VAL A 215 -7.10 13.20 -29.35
C VAL A 215 -7.72 11.94 -28.71
N PHE A 216 -8.63 12.15 -27.77
CA PHE A 216 -9.26 11.07 -27.03
C PHE A 216 -10.12 10.17 -27.91
N ASN A 217 -9.98 8.88 -27.73
CA ASN A 217 -10.81 7.84 -28.30
C ASN A 217 -10.90 6.69 -27.30
N SER A 218 -12.06 6.47 -26.67
CA SER A 218 -12.18 5.52 -25.56
C SER A 218 -11.81 4.09 -25.95
N GLN A 219 -12.25 3.60 -27.11
CA GLN A 219 -11.99 2.24 -27.64
C GLN A 219 -12.24 1.10 -26.63
N LEU A 220 -12.95 1.39 -25.54
CA LEU A 220 -13.15 0.44 -24.45
C LEU A 220 -14.38 -0.43 -24.70
N THR A 221 -14.23 -1.70 -24.34
CA THR A 221 -15.34 -2.64 -24.11
C THR A 221 -15.41 -2.92 -22.62
N GLY A 222 -16.53 -3.42 -22.11
CA GLY A 222 -16.66 -3.73 -20.68
C GLY A 222 -15.60 -4.69 -20.14
N GLY A 223 -15.05 -5.56 -20.99
CA GLY A 223 -13.98 -6.50 -20.61
C GLY A 223 -12.56 -5.97 -20.75
N SER A 224 -12.37 -4.75 -21.26
CA SER A 224 -11.02 -4.14 -21.41
C SER A 224 -10.39 -3.92 -20.06
N ASP A 225 -9.17 -4.43 -19.86
CA ASP A 225 -8.36 -4.07 -18.69
C ASP A 225 -7.90 -2.61 -18.86
N VAL A 226 -8.14 -1.77 -17.85
CA VAL A 226 -7.80 -0.33 -17.90
C VAL A 226 -6.76 0.06 -16.87
N TYR A 227 -6.70 -0.63 -15.73
CA TYR A 227 -5.80 -0.26 -14.66
C TYR A 227 -5.29 -1.50 -13.91
N ARG A 228 -4.05 -1.44 -13.47
CA ARG A 228 -3.47 -2.46 -12.59
C ARG A 228 -2.72 -1.80 -11.44
N ILE A 229 -2.95 -2.31 -10.24
CA ILE A 229 -2.16 -2.01 -9.04
C ILE A 229 -1.39 -3.28 -8.69
N SER A 230 -0.08 -3.18 -8.51
CA SER A 230 0.77 -4.31 -8.09
C SER A 230 1.47 -3.97 -6.79
N PHE A 231 1.66 -4.99 -5.95
CA PHE A 231 2.25 -4.87 -4.63
C PHE A 231 3.49 -5.74 -4.51
N GLU A 232 4.54 -5.17 -3.95
CA GLU A 232 5.79 -5.86 -3.65
C GLU A 232 6.23 -5.50 -2.24
N VAL A 233 6.45 -6.51 -1.38
CA VAL A 233 7.09 -6.29 -0.08
C VAL A 233 8.58 -6.21 -0.31
N VAL A 234 9.15 -5.02 -0.04
CA VAL A 234 10.57 -4.79 -0.13
C VAL A 234 11.22 -5.37 1.12
N THR A 235 11.76 -6.59 1.00
CA THR A 235 12.48 -7.22 2.10
C THR A 235 13.86 -6.57 2.23
N ALA A 236 14.14 -5.93 3.38
CA ALA A 236 15.53 -5.62 3.71
C ALA A 236 16.35 -6.94 3.70
N PRO A 237 17.60 -6.93 3.24
CA PRO A 237 18.44 -8.12 3.32
C PRO A 237 18.52 -8.57 4.77
N VAL A 238 17.84 -9.67 5.10
CA VAL A 238 17.97 -10.29 6.43
C VAL A 238 19.37 -10.86 6.51
N PRO A 239 20.21 -10.41 7.48
CA PRO A 239 21.53 -11.03 7.65
C PRO A 239 21.34 -12.54 7.81
N GLU A 240 22.05 -13.32 7.00
CA GLU A 240 21.92 -14.77 7.00
C GLU A 240 22.13 -15.35 8.41
N PRO A 241 21.43 -16.43 8.78
CA PRO A 241 21.59 -17.07 10.10
C PRO A 241 23.05 -17.34 10.47
N GLU A 242 23.90 -17.57 9.47
CA GLU A 242 25.34 -17.72 9.61
C GLU A 242 26.02 -16.46 10.15
N THR A 243 25.54 -15.26 9.81
CA THR A 243 26.08 -13.99 10.33
C THR A 243 25.83 -13.87 11.84
N TYR A 244 24.65 -14.27 12.32
CA TYR A 244 24.36 -14.29 13.77
C TYR A 244 25.14 -15.41 14.48
N ALA A 245 25.32 -16.57 13.83
CA ALA A 245 26.12 -17.66 14.36
C ALA A 245 27.60 -17.25 14.47
N LEU A 246 28.15 -16.58 13.47
CA LEU A 246 29.53 -16.06 13.49
C LEU A 246 29.71 -14.96 14.53
N LEU A 247 28.73 -14.05 14.69
CA LEU A 247 28.78 -13.01 15.70
C LEU A 247 28.77 -13.61 17.11
N THR A 248 27.90 -14.57 17.38
CA THR A 248 27.83 -15.25 18.68
C THR A 248 29.07 -16.08 18.95
N ALA A 249 29.58 -16.82 17.96
CA ALA A 249 30.83 -17.56 18.07
C ALA A 249 32.02 -16.62 18.33
N GLY A 250 32.09 -15.48 17.64
CA GLY A 250 33.10 -14.44 17.86
C GLY A 250 33.07 -13.87 19.28
N LEU A 251 31.88 -13.53 19.79
CA LEU A 251 31.70 -13.04 21.16
C LEU A 251 32.09 -14.09 22.21
N LEU A 252 31.76 -15.36 22.00
CA LEU A 252 32.18 -16.45 22.88
C LEU A 252 33.68 -16.66 22.87
N ALA A 253 34.33 -16.59 21.70
CA ALA A 253 35.78 -16.70 21.58
C ALA A 253 36.52 -15.55 22.32
N VAL A 254 36.04 -14.30 22.15
CA VAL A 254 36.59 -13.13 22.85
C VAL A 254 36.40 -13.25 24.38
N GLY A 255 35.21 -13.69 24.80
CA GLY A 255 34.92 -13.94 26.21
C GLY A 255 35.84 -15.01 26.84
N TRP A 256 36.10 -16.09 26.09
CA TRP A 256 36.99 -17.18 26.51
C TRP A 256 38.45 -16.71 26.65
N VAL A 257 38.95 -15.98 25.65
CA VAL A 257 40.31 -15.42 25.67
C VAL A 257 40.48 -14.42 26.86
N ALA A 258 39.49 -13.54 27.08
CA ALA A 258 39.50 -12.60 28.19
C ALA A 258 39.56 -13.34 29.56
N ARG A 259 38.77 -14.41 29.70
CA ARG A 259 38.75 -15.26 30.90
C ARG A 259 40.09 -15.97 31.14
N ARG A 260 40.73 -16.52 30.07
CA ARG A 260 42.06 -17.13 30.15
C ARG A 260 43.11 -16.12 30.61
N ARG A 261 43.15 -14.93 30.04
CA ARG A 261 44.14 -13.87 30.44
C ARG A 261 43.97 -13.45 31.90
N ARG A 262 42.76 -13.35 32.41
CA ARG A 262 42.49 -13.04 33.84
C ARG A 262 42.95 -14.18 34.74
N ALA A 263 42.76 -15.44 34.36
CA ALA A 263 43.21 -16.60 35.13
C ALA A 263 44.74 -16.68 35.19
N GLN A 264 45.43 -16.38 34.08
CA GLN A 264 46.91 -16.34 34.03
C GLN A 264 47.47 -15.18 34.86
N ALA A 265 46.86 -14.00 34.81
CA ALA A 265 47.27 -12.86 35.61
C ALA A 265 47.11 -13.14 37.11
N ALA A 266 46.03 -13.84 37.51
CA ALA A 266 45.84 -14.26 38.90
C ALA A 266 46.86 -15.31 39.38
N ALA A 267 47.22 -16.26 38.47
CA ALA A 267 48.23 -17.28 38.82
C ALA A 267 49.65 -16.72 38.94
N SER A 268 50.00 -15.68 38.16
CA SER A 268 51.30 -15.01 38.26
C SER A 268 51.42 -14.08 39.47
N ALA A 269 50.32 -13.68 40.09
CA ALA A 269 50.33 -12.84 41.32
C ALA A 269 50.66 -13.65 42.61
N PHE A 270 50.64 -14.99 42.56
CA PHE A 270 50.96 -15.91 43.64
C PHE A 270 52.21 -16.74 43.29
N GLY A 271 53.31 -16.08 42.93
CA GLY A 271 54.62 -16.75 42.76
C GLY A 271 55.19 -17.20 44.11
N PRO A 272 56.00 -18.25 44.13
CA PRO A 272 56.49 -18.83 45.39
C PRO A 272 57.42 -17.84 46.13
N VAL A 273 57.20 -17.77 47.43
CA VAL A 273 58.10 -17.13 48.39
C VAL A 273 59.28 -18.07 48.63
#